data_e48ac46017a401fc5865c0abd4eb107d
#
_entry.id   e48ac46017a401fc5865c0abd4eb107d
#
_cell.length_a   1.000
_cell.length_b   1.000
_cell.length_c   1.000
_cell.angle_alpha   90.00
_cell.angle_beta   90.00
_cell.angle_gamma   90.00
#
_symmetry.space_group_name_H-M   'P 1'
#
loop_
_entity.id
_entity.type
_entity.pdbx_description
1 polymer ?
#
loop_
_entity_poly.entity_id
_entity_poly.type
_entity_poly.pdbx_seq_one_letter_code
_entity_poly.pdbx_strand_id
1 'polypeptide(L)'
;MIEYKDLKNKDEVRTTQLGTPVSGKLLESPKQGRGLKKTILIQSKGSEIGMFDEAGSVYANDVSEVKRDGAWQQVTGHPEVHKI
;
A
#
# COMPACT_ATOMS: atom_id res chain seq x y z
N MET A 1 15.06 -3.66 2.05
CA MET A 1 13.73 -3.60 2.67
C MET A 1 13.40 -2.17 3.05
N ILE A 2 12.14 -1.80 2.91
CA ILE A 2 11.64 -0.47 3.25
C ILE A 2 10.65 -0.61 4.39
N GLU A 3 10.74 0.24 5.39
CA GLU A 3 9.75 0.23 6.46
C GLU A 3 8.47 0.96 6.04
N TYR A 4 7.33 0.45 6.49
CA TYR A 4 6.02 1.04 6.20
C TYR A 4 5.98 2.54 6.53
N LYS A 5 6.57 2.95 7.64
CA LYS A 5 6.61 4.37 8.06
C LYS A 5 7.33 5.29 7.07
N ASP A 6 8.17 4.74 6.20
CA ASP A 6 8.98 5.49 5.24
C ASP A 6 8.33 5.57 3.86
N LEU A 7 7.15 5.01 3.69
CA LEU A 7 6.37 5.18 2.46
C LEU A 7 5.89 6.63 2.35
N LYS A 8 5.73 7.08 1.12
CA LYS A 8 5.36 8.47 0.83
C LYS A 8 4.17 8.50 -0.11
N ASN A 9 3.44 9.61 -0.08
CA ASN A 9 2.42 9.89 -1.09
C ASN A 9 3.02 9.73 -2.48
N LYS A 10 2.28 9.09 -3.38
CA LYS A 10 2.66 8.77 -4.77
C LYS A 10 3.61 7.58 -4.93
N ASP A 11 4.04 6.93 -3.86
CA ASP A 11 4.78 5.68 -3.99
C ASP A 11 3.90 4.62 -4.66
N GLU A 12 4.48 3.87 -5.60
CA GLU A 12 3.81 2.74 -6.21
C GLU A 12 4.03 1.51 -5.33
N VAL A 13 2.93 0.87 -4.93
CA VAL A 13 2.98 -0.29 -4.03
C VAL A 13 2.21 -1.45 -4.62
N ARG A 14 2.52 -2.66 -4.14
CA ARG A 14 1.71 -3.85 -4.37
C ARG A 14 0.99 -4.23 -3.10
N THR A 15 -0.26 -4.63 -3.25
CA THR A 15 -1.09 -5.07 -2.12
C THR A 15 -1.60 -6.48 -2.38
N THR A 16 -1.94 -7.18 -1.29
CA THR A 16 -2.45 -8.55 -1.36
C THR A 16 -3.91 -8.64 -0.92
N GLN A 17 -4.57 -7.50 -0.73
CA GLN A 17 -5.93 -7.47 -0.17
C GLN A 17 -6.95 -8.27 -0.98
N LEU A 18 -6.77 -8.36 -2.30
CA LEU A 18 -7.69 -9.09 -3.17
C LEU A 18 -7.25 -10.52 -3.46
N GLY A 19 -6.25 -11.03 -2.71
CA GLY A 19 -5.75 -12.39 -2.90
C GLY A 19 -4.70 -12.52 -4.00
N THR A 20 -4.64 -11.58 -4.92
CA THR A 20 -3.58 -11.49 -5.93
C THR A 20 -2.89 -10.14 -5.80
N PRO A 21 -1.58 -10.07 -6.09
CA PRO A 21 -0.90 -8.79 -6.03
C PRO A 21 -1.49 -7.80 -7.02
N VAL A 22 -1.91 -6.66 -6.53
CA VAL A 22 -2.44 -5.55 -7.33
C VAL A 22 -1.62 -4.31 -7.01
N SER A 23 -1.10 -3.65 -8.03
CA SER A 23 -0.35 -2.43 -7.80
C SER A 23 -1.26 -1.21 -7.73
N GLY A 24 -0.80 -0.21 -7.00
CA GLY A 24 -1.51 1.05 -6.87
C GLY A 24 -0.55 2.13 -6.39
N LYS A 25 -1.00 3.36 -6.50
CA LYS A 25 -0.22 4.52 -6.07
C LYS A 25 -0.80 5.05 -4.78
N LEU A 26 0.04 5.26 -3.78
CA LEU A 26 -0.42 5.83 -2.51
C LEU A 26 -0.96 7.24 -2.72
N LEU A 27 -2.12 7.51 -2.16
CA LEU A 27 -2.75 8.84 -2.18
C LEU A 27 -2.52 9.61 -0.90
N GLU A 28 -1.84 8.99 0.07
CA GLU A 28 -1.50 9.61 1.34
C GLU A 28 -0.26 8.92 1.94
N SER A 29 0.38 9.56 2.90
CA SER A 29 1.49 8.93 3.60
C SER A 29 0.98 8.09 4.78
N PRO A 30 1.72 7.04 5.20
CA PRO A 30 1.31 6.21 6.34
C PRO A 30 1.33 6.93 7.68
N LYS A 31 2.08 8.01 7.80
CA LYS A 31 2.20 8.71 9.08
C LYS A 31 1.01 9.62 9.34
N GLN A 32 0.46 9.51 10.55
CA GLN A 32 -0.58 10.40 11.02
C GLN A 32 -0.26 10.79 12.47
N GLY A 33 0.16 12.05 12.66
CA GLY A 33 0.60 12.47 13.97
C GLY A 33 1.76 11.63 14.45
N ARG A 34 1.60 10.96 15.60
CA ARG A 34 2.63 10.10 16.19
C ARG A 34 2.48 8.63 15.81
N GLY A 35 1.39 8.26 15.15
CA GLY A 35 1.08 6.89 14.83
C GLY A 35 1.13 6.59 13.36
N LEU A 36 1.08 5.30 13.04
CA LEU A 36 0.94 4.85 11.67
C LEU A 36 -0.52 4.55 11.37
N LYS A 37 -0.94 4.88 10.16
CA LYS A 37 -2.29 4.55 9.72
C LYS A 37 -2.43 3.05 9.57
N LYS A 38 -3.52 2.50 10.08
CA LYS A 38 -3.84 1.07 9.95
C LYS A 38 -4.49 0.76 8.61
N THR A 39 -5.06 1.76 7.95
CA THR A 39 -5.53 1.69 6.57
C THR A 39 -4.93 2.85 5.81
N ILE A 40 -4.70 2.64 4.52
CA ILE A 40 -4.10 3.67 3.69
C ILE A 40 -4.83 3.73 2.35
N LEU A 41 -4.99 4.94 1.85
CA LEU A 41 -5.70 5.18 0.60
C LEU A 41 -4.77 5.00 -0.58
N ILE A 42 -5.20 4.23 -1.56
CA ILE A 42 -4.44 4.00 -2.79
C ILE A 42 -5.33 4.21 -4.02
N GLN A 43 -4.68 4.53 -5.13
CA GLN A 43 -5.30 4.53 -6.45
C GLN A 43 -4.89 3.23 -7.14
N SER A 44 -5.79 2.25 -7.18
CA SER A 44 -5.49 0.96 -7.78
C SER A 44 -5.46 1.02 -9.29
N LYS A 45 -4.69 0.12 -9.88
CA LYS A 45 -4.67 -0.08 -11.34
C LYS A 45 -5.64 -1.22 -11.66
N GLY A 46 -6.88 -0.84 -11.93
CA GLY A 46 -7.95 -1.79 -12.19
C GLY A 46 -7.70 -2.71 -13.39
N SER A 47 -6.86 -2.28 -14.33
CA SER A 47 -6.54 -3.09 -15.50
C SER A 47 -5.89 -4.42 -15.14
N GLU A 48 -5.23 -4.52 -13.99
CA GLU A 48 -4.60 -5.78 -13.54
C GLU A 48 -5.63 -6.83 -13.12
N ILE A 49 -6.84 -6.42 -12.79
CA ILE A 49 -7.91 -7.32 -12.32
C ILE A 49 -9.18 -7.19 -13.17
N GLY A 50 -9.09 -6.52 -14.33
CA GLY A 50 -10.22 -6.35 -15.24
C GLY A 50 -11.26 -5.36 -14.76
N MET A 51 -10.91 -4.48 -13.84
CA MET A 51 -11.78 -3.44 -13.30
C MET A 51 -11.30 -2.06 -13.73
N PHE A 52 -12.09 -1.02 -13.46
CA PHE A 52 -11.66 0.35 -13.67
C PHE A 52 -10.69 0.77 -12.55
N ASP A 53 -9.81 1.73 -12.89
CA ASP A 53 -8.97 2.35 -11.87
C ASP A 53 -9.85 3.08 -10.86
N GLU A 54 -9.59 2.86 -9.59
CA GLU A 54 -10.37 3.50 -8.54
C GLU A 54 -9.53 3.75 -7.28
N ALA A 55 -9.95 4.74 -6.52
CA ALA A 55 -9.35 5.02 -5.22
C ALA A 55 -10.08 4.21 -4.15
N GLY A 56 -9.34 3.70 -3.18
CA GLY A 56 -9.92 2.96 -2.08
C GLY A 56 -8.91 2.73 -0.98
N SER A 57 -9.39 2.28 0.18
CA SER A 57 -8.53 1.99 1.33
C SER A 57 -8.15 0.52 1.37
N VAL A 58 -6.90 0.26 1.72
CA VAL A 58 -6.43 -1.10 1.99
C VAL A 58 -5.85 -1.15 3.40
N TYR A 59 -5.80 -2.34 3.99
CA TYR A 59 -5.16 -2.53 5.28
C TYR A 59 -3.66 -2.36 5.15
N ALA A 60 -3.04 -1.73 6.14
CA ALA A 60 -1.61 -1.46 6.12
C ALA A 60 -0.79 -2.74 5.94
N ASN A 61 -1.16 -3.82 6.61
CA ASN A 61 -0.43 -5.09 6.53
C ASN A 61 -0.61 -5.83 5.20
N ASP A 62 -1.47 -5.34 4.33
CA ASP A 62 -1.61 -5.88 2.97
C ASP A 62 -0.71 -5.18 1.95
N VAL A 63 -0.05 -4.10 2.34
CA VAL A 63 0.94 -3.43 1.49
C VAL A 63 2.24 -4.22 1.58
N SER A 64 2.52 -5.03 0.57
CA SER A 64 3.61 -6.01 0.61
C SER A 64 4.92 -5.48 0.04
N GLU A 65 4.85 -4.68 -1.01
CA GLU A 65 6.05 -4.19 -1.70
C GLU A 65 5.87 -2.74 -2.13
N VAL A 66 7.00 -2.06 -2.30
CA VAL A 66 7.05 -0.69 -2.83
C VAL A 66 8.11 -0.63 -3.91
N LYS A 67 7.83 0.12 -4.98
CA LYS A 67 8.80 0.32 -6.05
C LYS A 67 9.68 1.51 -5.73
N ARG A 68 10.97 1.28 -5.62
CA ARG A 68 11.98 2.30 -5.40
C ARG A 68 13.13 2.10 -6.37
N ASP A 69 13.52 3.18 -7.05
CA ASP A 69 14.65 3.16 -8.00
C ASP A 69 14.48 2.07 -9.08
N GLY A 70 13.26 1.88 -9.54
CA GLY A 70 12.94 0.90 -10.58
C GLY A 70 12.85 -0.54 -10.11
N ALA A 71 13.00 -0.81 -8.81
CA ALA A 71 12.96 -2.17 -8.27
C ALA A 71 11.90 -2.30 -7.18
N TRP A 72 11.23 -3.45 -7.14
CA TRP A 72 10.30 -3.78 -6.06
C TRP A 72 11.07 -4.22 -4.83
N GLN A 73 10.74 -3.61 -3.68
CA GLN A 73 11.36 -3.94 -2.40
C GLN A 73 10.27 -4.32 -1.40
N GLN A 74 10.58 -5.28 -0.55
CA GLN A 74 9.66 -5.73 0.48
C GLN A 74 9.43 -4.62 1.52
N VAL A 75 8.18 -4.44 1.91
CA VAL A 75 7.79 -3.51 2.97
C VAL A 75 7.69 -4.28 4.29
N THR A 76 8.28 -3.73 5.34
CA THR A 76 8.27 -4.30 6.69
C THR A 76 7.82 -3.26 7.69
N GLY A 77 7.72 -3.63 8.98
CA GLY A 77 7.36 -2.67 10.02
C GLY A 77 5.92 -2.20 9.96
N HIS A 78 5.02 -3.05 9.47
CA HIS A 78 3.60 -2.72 9.41
C HIS A 78 3.01 -2.57 10.82
N PRO A 79 2.05 -1.64 11.02
CA PRO A 79 1.31 -1.59 12.26
C PRO A 79 0.45 -2.84 12.41
N GLU A 80 0.14 -3.20 13.65
CA GLU A 80 -0.77 -4.30 13.91
C GLU A 80 -2.18 -3.91 13.48
N VAL A 81 -2.82 -4.75 12.67
CA VAL A 81 -4.16 -4.49 12.13
C VAL A 81 -5.03 -5.70 12.39
N HIS A 82 -6.18 -5.46 13.03
CA HIS A 82 -7.21 -6.47 13.23
C HIS A 82 -8.19 -6.40 12.06
N LYS A 83 -8.18 -7.42 11.22
CA LYS A 83 -9.15 -7.56 10.14
C LYS A 83 -10.39 -8.25 10.67
N ILE A 84 -11.51 -7.70 10.30
CA ILE A 84 -12.81 -8.26 10.69
C ILE A 84 -13.31 -9.19 9.59
#